data_9f08bac50794abe93e11ad057a7fe984
#
_entry.id   9f08bac50794abe93e11ad057a7fe984
#
_cell.length_a   1.000
_cell.length_b   1.000
_cell.length_c   1.000
_cell.angle_alpha   90.00
_cell.angle_beta   90.00
_cell.angle_gamma   90.00
#
_symmetry.space_group_name_H-M   'P 1'
#
loop_
_entity.id
_entity.type
_entity.pdbx_description
1 polymer ?
#
loop_
_entity_poly.entity_id
_entity_poly.type
_entity_poly.pdbx_seq_one_letter_code
_entity_poly.pdbx_strand_id
1 'polypeptide(L)'
;MKKFIYSAALMALTASMTFTSCSDDDDNNGGGTPAIDPKEVSFVVTSSDPTSDLAGGVYMKVFNDLSTAKTGQSVYGATDALKCPDCFTQVTYNKESNVFTGYIYARGASAEGMGSMQAGIRSYKFANGALTEFASHVKVSAFGNTGTFGTYSYAAQISQPYAMVLDNSGNGNNIAVKLTDYAIDEVNPNISNIVDMGSNQVAMVLNYSNRDSAVVAICDYSLNIKKMIYDDRIGTSVGAQRSVRYTQSGADDNGNIYIFSGSSATDSKVGALRIKKGETEFDKNYKFDILAAADGYRFRKAFHISGSKFLLEFYTDKTKYGNMDASGKMAVVDMDAKTLTWVIGLPDASTVSFGWGDGYAGAYYLPVAAPTSMSGGSGSGSGSGGGWNHGSSAKGTRATSASSVVPTIYKIDANTGVATAFMTFGNGDLLKAITILKQ
;
A
#
# COMPACT_ATOMS: atom_id res chain seq x y z
N MET A 1 -37.76 22.01 -64.59
CA MET A 1 -36.32 22.05 -64.79
C MET A 1 -35.66 21.34 -63.64
N LYS A 2 -34.72 20.56 -63.86
CA LYS A 2 -34.27 19.33 -63.23
C LYS A 2 -34.05 19.34 -61.68
N LYS A 3 -34.74 18.39 -61.03
CA LYS A 3 -34.51 17.95 -59.63
C LYS A 3 -33.27 17.07 -59.59
N PHE A 4 -32.40 17.27 -58.59
CA PHE A 4 -31.42 16.28 -58.20
C PHE A 4 -31.65 15.91 -56.72
N ILE A 5 -31.91 14.62 -56.53
CA ILE A 5 -32.01 13.93 -55.25
C ILE A 5 -30.63 13.41 -54.94
N TYR A 6 -30.08 13.70 -53.74
CA TYR A 6 -28.92 12.99 -53.23
C TYR A 6 -29.31 12.18 -52.00
N SER A 7 -29.21 10.86 -52.17
CA SER A 7 -29.25 9.89 -51.07
C SER A 7 -27.92 9.92 -50.34
N ALA A 8 -27.95 10.11 -49.02
CA ALA A 8 -26.80 9.92 -48.16
C ALA A 8 -26.77 8.48 -47.67
N ALA A 9 -25.78 7.71 -48.15
CA ALA A 9 -25.47 6.40 -47.59
C ALA A 9 -24.53 6.57 -46.37
N LEU A 10 -25.00 6.10 -45.21
CA LEU A 10 -24.23 6.05 -43.95
C LEU A 10 -23.34 4.82 -44.01
N MET A 11 -22.03 4.97 -44.27
CA MET A 11 -21.04 3.92 -44.06
C MET A 11 -20.50 3.99 -42.66
N ALA A 12 -20.78 2.96 -41.87
CA ALA A 12 -20.10 2.70 -40.59
C ALA A 12 -18.71 2.15 -40.89
N LEU A 13 -17.69 2.93 -40.59
CA LEU A 13 -16.29 2.51 -40.67
C LEU A 13 -15.87 1.92 -39.31
N THR A 14 -15.85 0.61 -39.21
CA THR A 14 -15.18 -0.11 -38.14
C THR A 14 -13.68 -0.10 -38.41
N ALA A 15 -12.93 0.77 -37.73
CA ALA A 15 -11.48 0.73 -37.77
C ALA A 15 -10.97 -0.32 -36.78
N SER A 16 -10.62 -1.50 -37.30
CA SER A 16 -9.77 -2.48 -36.61
C SER A 16 -8.34 -1.97 -36.68
N MET A 17 -7.82 -1.48 -35.55
CA MET A 17 -6.40 -1.18 -35.43
C MET A 17 -5.63 -2.48 -35.16
N THR A 18 -5.02 -3.01 -36.20
CA THR A 18 -3.95 -4.00 -36.14
C THR A 18 -2.67 -3.26 -35.82
N PHE A 19 -2.10 -3.50 -34.59
CA PHE A 19 -0.75 -3.07 -34.29
C PHE A 19 0.24 -3.97 -35.02
N THR A 20 0.80 -3.49 -36.13
CA THR A 20 2.02 -4.06 -36.67
C THR A 20 3.21 -3.48 -35.96
N SER A 21 3.97 -4.35 -35.32
CA SER A 21 5.31 -4.06 -34.76
C SER A 21 6.23 -3.72 -35.95
N CYS A 22 6.69 -2.48 -36.02
CA CYS A 22 7.89 -2.12 -36.77
C CYS A 22 9.01 -1.90 -35.76
N SER A 23 10.04 -2.72 -35.86
CA SER A 23 11.35 -2.49 -35.27
C SER A 23 12.02 -1.37 -36.08
N ASP A 24 12.32 -0.27 -35.42
CA ASP A 24 13.41 0.62 -35.84
C ASP A 24 14.25 0.90 -34.57
N ASP A 25 15.53 0.56 -34.72
CA ASP A 25 16.59 0.84 -33.74
C ASP A 25 16.75 2.34 -33.59
N ASP A 26 16.43 2.87 -32.39
CA ASP A 26 17.01 4.11 -31.91
C ASP A 26 17.23 4.00 -30.41
N ASP A 27 18.51 4.06 -30.05
CA ASP A 27 19.06 4.05 -28.71
C ASP A 27 18.42 5.14 -27.81
N ASN A 28 17.44 4.76 -26.97
CA ASN A 28 17.08 5.55 -25.82
C ASN A 28 16.86 4.60 -24.64
N ASN A 29 17.90 4.45 -23.85
CA ASN A 29 18.08 3.52 -22.73
C ASN A 29 17.22 3.93 -21.52
N GLY A 30 15.93 3.73 -21.59
CA GLY A 30 14.96 3.78 -20.50
C GLY A 30 14.51 2.37 -20.16
N GLY A 31 15.34 1.62 -19.41
CA GLY A 31 15.09 0.23 -19.07
C GLY A 31 13.93 0.03 -18.08
N GLY A 32 12.70 0.25 -18.53
CA GLY A 32 11.51 -0.27 -17.87
C GLY A 32 11.29 -1.71 -18.36
N THR A 33 11.22 -2.67 -17.46
CA THR A 33 10.79 -4.03 -17.77
C THR A 33 9.43 -3.96 -18.47
N PRO A 34 9.20 -4.59 -19.64
CA PRO A 34 7.90 -4.57 -20.30
C PRO A 34 6.83 -5.06 -19.31
N ALA A 35 5.74 -4.32 -19.17
CA ALA A 35 4.63 -4.74 -18.33
C ALA A 35 4.07 -6.05 -18.91
N ILE A 36 3.98 -7.09 -18.06
CA ILE A 36 3.35 -8.36 -18.42
C ILE A 36 1.88 -8.09 -18.78
N ASP A 37 1.34 -8.80 -19.81
CA ASP A 37 -0.08 -8.69 -20.15
C ASP A 37 -0.93 -8.95 -18.89
N PRO A 38 -1.86 -8.05 -18.52
CA PRO A 38 -2.74 -8.27 -17.38
C PRO A 38 -3.45 -9.62 -17.35
N LYS A 39 -3.62 -10.29 -18.50
CA LYS A 39 -4.17 -11.65 -18.59
C LYS A 39 -3.27 -12.72 -17.98
N GLU A 40 -1.96 -12.49 -17.97
CA GLU A 40 -0.96 -13.44 -17.47
C GLU A 40 -0.58 -13.16 -16.00
N VAL A 41 -1.11 -12.07 -15.44
CA VAL A 41 -0.75 -11.66 -14.08
C VAL A 41 -1.52 -12.44 -13.04
N SER A 42 -0.78 -13.05 -12.12
CA SER A 42 -1.32 -13.67 -10.92
C SER A 42 -1.40 -12.65 -9.77
N PHE A 43 -2.37 -12.84 -8.87
CA PHE A 43 -2.54 -12.01 -7.68
C PHE A 43 -3.16 -12.80 -6.53
N VAL A 44 -2.83 -12.41 -5.32
CA VAL A 44 -3.36 -13.02 -4.09
C VAL A 44 -4.43 -12.11 -3.51
N VAL A 45 -5.58 -12.67 -3.20
CA VAL A 45 -6.60 -12.00 -2.38
C VAL A 45 -6.60 -12.64 -1.01
N THR A 46 -6.59 -11.82 0.04
CA THR A 46 -6.67 -12.27 1.42
C THR A 46 -8.01 -11.89 2.03
N SER A 47 -8.60 -12.83 2.78
CA SER A 47 -9.84 -12.65 3.52
C SER A 47 -9.67 -13.19 4.94
N SER A 48 -10.05 -12.41 5.96
CA SER A 48 -10.06 -12.90 7.33
C SER A 48 -11.26 -13.80 7.59
N ASP A 49 -11.13 -14.65 8.59
CA ASP A 49 -12.25 -15.40 9.13
C ASP A 49 -13.27 -14.43 9.76
N PRO A 50 -14.51 -14.33 9.24
CA PRO A 50 -15.51 -13.41 9.76
C PRO A 50 -16.04 -13.77 11.15
N THR A 51 -15.85 -15.01 11.57
CA THR A 51 -16.29 -15.47 12.90
C THR A 51 -15.29 -15.08 13.97
N SER A 52 -14.06 -14.73 13.56
CA SER A 52 -12.97 -14.44 14.48
C SER A 52 -11.96 -13.47 13.85
N ASP A 53 -12.40 -12.26 13.53
CA ASP A 53 -11.60 -11.21 12.88
C ASP A 53 -10.24 -10.93 13.56
N LEU A 54 -10.08 -11.35 14.80
CA LEU A 54 -8.90 -11.09 15.61
C LEU A 54 -8.06 -12.34 15.94
N ALA A 55 -8.61 -13.55 15.81
CA ALA A 55 -7.95 -14.79 16.20
C ALA A 55 -8.14 -15.94 15.20
N GLY A 56 -8.98 -15.77 14.19
CA GLY A 56 -9.41 -16.85 13.30
C GLY A 56 -8.52 -17.14 12.10
N GLY A 57 -7.45 -16.40 11.95
CA GLY A 57 -6.56 -16.57 10.82
C GLY A 57 -7.00 -15.82 9.55
N VAL A 58 -6.27 -16.06 8.49
CA VAL A 58 -6.51 -15.48 7.18
C VAL A 58 -6.51 -16.58 6.11
N TYR A 59 -7.37 -16.43 5.12
CA TYR A 59 -7.39 -17.24 3.92
C TYR A 59 -6.73 -16.45 2.78
N MET A 60 -5.89 -17.12 2.01
CA MET A 60 -5.17 -16.56 0.86
C MET A 60 -5.51 -17.39 -0.36
N LYS A 61 -6.02 -16.75 -1.39
CA LYS A 61 -6.32 -17.42 -2.66
C LYS A 61 -5.62 -16.74 -3.82
N VAL A 62 -4.97 -17.53 -4.65
CA VAL A 62 -4.35 -17.06 -5.90
C VAL A 62 -5.42 -17.00 -6.97
N PHE A 63 -5.45 -15.88 -7.67
CA PHE A 63 -6.25 -15.67 -8.88
C PHE A 63 -5.31 -15.30 -10.03
N ASN A 64 -5.77 -15.55 -11.23
CA ASN A 64 -5.09 -15.14 -12.45
C ASN A 64 -5.99 -14.20 -13.26
N ASP A 65 -5.41 -13.47 -14.19
CA ASP A 65 -6.08 -12.56 -15.09
C ASP A 65 -6.69 -11.33 -14.39
N LEU A 66 -5.90 -10.26 -14.37
CA LEU A 66 -6.31 -8.92 -13.94
C LEU A 66 -7.07 -8.13 -15.03
N SER A 67 -7.25 -8.68 -16.23
CA SER A 67 -7.95 -7.99 -17.30
C SER A 67 -9.47 -8.16 -17.24
N THR A 68 -9.94 -9.27 -16.70
CA THR A 68 -11.35 -9.67 -16.70
C THR A 68 -12.01 -9.49 -15.34
N ALA A 69 -13.11 -8.74 -15.31
CA ALA A 69 -13.94 -8.62 -14.10
C ALA A 69 -14.59 -9.96 -13.74
N LYS A 70 -14.67 -10.26 -12.43
CA LYS A 70 -15.20 -11.52 -11.91
C LYS A 70 -16.29 -11.26 -10.87
N THR A 71 -17.30 -12.10 -10.81
CA THR A 71 -18.40 -11.98 -9.86
C THR A 71 -18.56 -13.26 -9.03
N GLY A 72 -19.11 -13.11 -7.81
CA GLY A 72 -19.46 -14.25 -6.94
C GLY A 72 -18.26 -15.12 -6.53
N GLN A 73 -17.08 -14.52 -6.39
CA GLN A 73 -15.88 -15.24 -5.96
C GLN A 73 -15.96 -15.58 -4.47
N SER A 74 -15.07 -16.46 -4.00
CA SER A 74 -14.92 -16.76 -2.58
C SER A 74 -13.45 -17.01 -2.25
N VAL A 75 -13.01 -16.51 -1.11
CA VAL A 75 -11.70 -16.76 -0.51
C VAL A 75 -11.88 -17.49 0.82
N TYR A 76 -12.75 -16.95 1.70
CA TYR A 76 -13.03 -17.56 2.98
C TYR A 76 -13.67 -18.93 2.80
N GLY A 77 -13.04 -19.97 3.37
CA GLY A 77 -13.52 -21.34 3.29
C GLY A 77 -13.45 -22.01 1.91
N ALA A 78 -12.88 -21.33 0.91
CA ALA A 78 -12.67 -21.96 -0.39
C ALA A 78 -11.66 -23.11 -0.29
N THR A 79 -11.93 -24.23 -0.98
CA THR A 79 -11.10 -25.45 -0.91
C THR A 79 -9.71 -25.27 -1.53
N ASP A 80 -9.55 -24.29 -2.42
CA ASP A 80 -8.31 -23.91 -3.08
C ASP A 80 -7.64 -22.69 -2.43
N ALA A 81 -8.15 -22.22 -1.28
CA ALA A 81 -7.52 -21.18 -0.49
C ALA A 81 -6.58 -21.75 0.57
N LEU A 82 -5.40 -21.21 0.69
CA LEU A 82 -4.45 -21.54 1.74
C LEU A 82 -4.87 -20.84 3.05
N LYS A 83 -5.09 -21.61 4.11
CA LYS A 83 -5.40 -21.08 5.43
C LYS A 83 -4.13 -20.85 6.23
N CYS A 84 -3.93 -19.63 6.73
CA CYS A 84 -2.95 -19.31 7.75
C CYS A 84 -3.65 -19.19 9.11
N PRO A 85 -3.11 -19.74 10.19
CA PRO A 85 -3.73 -19.66 11.53
C PRO A 85 -3.67 -18.25 12.12
N ASP A 86 -2.78 -17.40 11.61
CA ASP A 86 -2.56 -16.06 12.11
C ASP A 86 -3.25 -15.00 11.24
N CYS A 87 -3.73 -13.92 11.86
CA CYS A 87 -4.34 -12.81 11.15
C CYS A 87 -3.27 -11.80 10.72
N PHE A 88 -3.15 -11.56 9.43
CA PHE A 88 -2.24 -10.55 8.91
C PHE A 88 -2.82 -9.15 9.09
N THR A 89 -1.96 -8.21 9.52
CA THR A 89 -2.28 -6.79 9.57
C THR A 89 -1.70 -6.03 8.38
N GLN A 90 -0.69 -6.58 7.75
CA GLN A 90 -0.03 -6.06 6.57
C GLN A 90 0.46 -7.23 5.72
N VAL A 91 0.62 -6.98 4.43
CA VAL A 91 1.17 -7.94 3.48
C VAL A 91 2.14 -7.23 2.54
N THR A 92 3.14 -7.94 2.06
CA THR A 92 4.05 -7.47 1.02
C THR A 92 4.37 -8.59 0.05
N TYR A 93 4.81 -8.24 -1.15
CA TYR A 93 5.37 -9.19 -2.10
C TYR A 93 6.75 -8.73 -2.54
N ASN A 94 7.71 -9.61 -2.38
CA ASN A 94 9.06 -9.39 -2.87
C ASN A 94 9.17 -10.03 -4.26
N LYS A 95 9.22 -9.22 -5.30
CA LYS A 95 9.28 -9.67 -6.69
C LYS A 95 10.60 -10.36 -7.04
N GLU A 96 11.71 -9.93 -6.43
CA GLU A 96 13.05 -10.49 -6.70
C GLU A 96 13.20 -11.92 -6.18
N SER A 97 12.49 -12.23 -5.10
CA SER A 97 12.52 -13.56 -4.48
C SER A 97 11.24 -14.36 -4.69
N ASN A 98 10.20 -13.80 -5.29
CA ASN A 98 8.86 -14.38 -5.41
C ASN A 98 8.27 -14.81 -4.05
N VAL A 99 8.44 -13.97 -3.03
CA VAL A 99 7.98 -14.27 -1.67
C VAL A 99 6.87 -13.30 -1.26
N PHE A 100 5.71 -13.86 -0.96
CA PHE A 100 4.61 -13.18 -0.29
C PHE A 100 4.82 -13.27 1.22
N THR A 101 4.71 -12.14 1.90
CA THR A 101 4.96 -12.04 3.35
C THR A 101 3.75 -11.45 4.04
N GLY A 102 3.24 -12.15 5.07
CA GLY A 102 2.20 -11.68 5.99
C GLY A 102 2.80 -11.27 7.33
N TYR A 103 2.41 -10.10 7.83
CA TYR A 103 2.88 -9.55 9.08
C TYR A 103 1.78 -9.58 10.13
N ILE A 104 2.10 -10.14 11.29
CA ILE A 104 1.20 -10.38 12.41
C ILE A 104 1.55 -9.37 13.51
N TYR A 105 0.60 -8.51 13.86
CA TYR A 105 0.77 -7.57 14.96
C TYR A 105 0.35 -8.21 16.27
N ALA A 106 1.18 -8.05 17.33
CA ALA A 106 0.89 -8.58 18.66
C ALA A 106 -0.39 -7.98 19.23
N ARG A 107 -1.20 -8.80 19.85
CA ARG A 107 -2.38 -8.38 20.61
C ARG A 107 -2.29 -8.97 22.02
N GLY A 108 -2.58 -8.14 23.01
CA GLY A 108 -2.66 -8.59 24.40
C GLY A 108 -3.87 -9.51 24.64
N ALA A 109 -3.79 -10.36 25.64
CA ALA A 109 -4.86 -11.29 26.06
C ALA A 109 -6.11 -10.60 26.66
N SER A 110 -6.22 -9.27 26.59
CA SER A 110 -7.27 -8.48 27.26
C SER A 110 -8.60 -8.38 26.53
N ALA A 111 -8.74 -8.98 25.34
CA ALA A 111 -10.03 -9.08 24.69
C ALA A 111 -10.67 -10.40 25.12
N GLU A 112 -11.82 -10.34 25.78
CA GLU A 112 -12.55 -11.51 26.25
C GLU A 112 -12.70 -12.56 25.14
N GLY A 113 -12.19 -13.77 25.37
CA GLY A 113 -12.30 -14.92 24.46
C GLY A 113 -11.28 -14.98 23.33
N MET A 114 -10.33 -14.06 23.24
CA MET A 114 -9.27 -14.07 22.25
C MET A 114 -7.93 -14.46 22.85
N GLY A 115 -7.30 -15.50 22.31
CA GLY A 115 -5.94 -15.88 22.68
C GLY A 115 -4.95 -14.73 22.39
N SER A 116 -3.84 -14.69 23.16
CA SER A 116 -2.74 -13.77 22.85
C SER A 116 -2.11 -14.15 21.51
N MET A 117 -1.98 -13.19 20.61
CA MET A 117 -1.30 -13.37 19.34
C MET A 117 0.07 -12.69 19.40
N GLN A 118 1.10 -13.47 19.14
CA GLN A 118 2.46 -12.94 19.14
C GLN A 118 2.74 -12.27 17.81
N ALA A 119 3.39 -11.09 17.85
CA ALA A 119 3.87 -10.44 16.64
C ALA A 119 4.86 -11.34 15.90
N GLY A 120 4.75 -11.34 14.58
CA GLY A 120 5.59 -12.19 13.78
C GLY A 120 5.43 -11.98 12.29
N ILE A 121 6.19 -12.75 11.54
CA ILE A 121 6.25 -12.72 10.09
C ILE A 121 6.11 -14.15 9.59
N ARG A 122 5.26 -14.36 8.58
CA ARG A 122 5.16 -15.60 7.82
C ARG A 122 5.40 -15.31 6.35
N SER A 123 6.19 -16.16 5.73
CA SER A 123 6.54 -16.00 4.32
C SER A 123 6.12 -17.22 3.51
N TYR A 124 5.65 -16.96 2.30
CA TYR A 124 5.16 -17.95 1.36
C TYR A 124 5.83 -17.75 0.01
N LYS A 125 6.39 -18.81 -0.55
CA LYS A 125 6.97 -18.80 -1.89
C LYS A 125 5.84 -18.92 -2.91
N PHE A 126 5.81 -18.03 -3.88
CA PHE A 126 4.95 -18.18 -5.05
C PHE A 126 5.70 -18.90 -6.16
N ALA A 127 5.17 -20.03 -6.60
CA ALA A 127 5.70 -20.79 -7.72
C ALA A 127 4.60 -21.65 -8.35
N ASN A 128 4.62 -21.81 -9.65
CA ASN A 128 3.68 -22.66 -10.40
C ASN A 128 2.19 -22.36 -10.09
N GLY A 129 1.87 -21.08 -9.91
CA GLY A 129 0.50 -20.64 -9.66
C GLY A 129 -0.01 -20.88 -8.22
N ALA A 130 0.85 -21.27 -7.29
CA ALA A 130 0.46 -21.57 -5.91
C ALA A 130 1.41 -20.92 -4.89
N LEU A 131 0.87 -20.69 -3.68
CA LEU A 131 1.64 -20.30 -2.51
C LEU A 131 1.98 -21.53 -1.68
N THR A 132 3.23 -21.65 -1.27
CA THR A 132 3.71 -22.67 -0.33
C THR A 132 4.44 -22.00 0.82
N GLU A 133 4.28 -22.47 2.05
CA GLU A 133 4.97 -21.90 3.21
C GLU A 133 6.49 -21.97 2.97
N PHE A 134 7.13 -20.79 3.01
CA PHE A 134 8.57 -20.66 2.76
C PHE A 134 9.36 -20.58 4.06
N ALA A 135 8.84 -19.83 5.03
CA ALA A 135 9.41 -19.74 6.35
C ALA A 135 8.31 -19.76 7.40
N SER A 136 8.52 -20.54 8.45
CA SER A 136 7.67 -20.56 9.62
C SER A 136 7.70 -19.22 10.35
N HIS A 137 6.79 -19.06 11.29
CA HIS A 137 6.61 -17.85 12.09
C HIS A 137 7.91 -17.35 12.72
N VAL A 138 8.42 -16.20 12.24
CA VAL A 138 9.54 -15.49 12.84
C VAL A 138 8.99 -14.46 13.81
N LYS A 139 9.36 -14.58 15.08
CA LYS A 139 8.92 -13.66 16.12
C LYS A 139 9.57 -12.29 15.94
N VAL A 140 8.77 -11.23 16.02
CA VAL A 140 9.25 -9.84 16.06
C VAL A 140 8.58 -9.12 17.21
N SER A 141 9.09 -7.96 17.60
CA SER A 141 8.33 -7.06 18.48
C SER A 141 7.26 -6.32 17.67
N ALA A 142 6.48 -5.46 18.34
CA ALA A 142 5.49 -4.64 17.64
C ALA A 142 6.17 -3.79 16.54
N PHE A 143 5.59 -3.80 15.35
CA PHE A 143 6.13 -3.08 14.20
C PHE A 143 5.14 -2.01 13.68
N GLY A 144 5.67 -0.99 13.03
CA GLY A 144 4.90 0.07 12.38
C GLY A 144 4.84 -0.14 10.87
N ASN A 145 5.94 0.04 10.20
CA ASN A 145 6.05 -0.06 8.76
C ASN A 145 6.66 -1.39 8.33
N THR A 146 6.24 -1.87 7.17
CA THR A 146 6.73 -3.10 6.53
C THR A 146 6.94 -2.84 5.05
N GLY A 147 7.80 -3.61 4.42
CA GLY A 147 8.08 -3.50 2.99
C GLY A 147 9.12 -4.50 2.52
N THR A 148 9.61 -4.28 1.30
CA THR A 148 10.63 -5.10 0.66
C THR A 148 11.68 -4.24 -0.03
N PHE A 149 12.89 -4.74 -0.15
CA PHE A 149 13.95 -4.18 -0.99
C PHE A 149 14.94 -5.30 -1.36
N GLY A 150 15.50 -5.28 -2.56
CA GLY A 150 16.29 -6.39 -3.06
C GLY A 150 15.57 -7.72 -2.80
N THR A 151 16.26 -8.71 -2.24
CA THR A 151 15.67 -10.00 -1.82
C THR A 151 15.13 -10.00 -0.38
N TYR A 152 15.07 -8.86 0.28
CA TYR A 152 14.68 -8.76 1.69
C TYR A 152 13.23 -8.34 1.91
N SER A 153 12.64 -8.82 3.00
CA SER A 153 11.42 -8.28 3.60
C SER A 153 11.74 -7.70 4.97
N TYR A 154 11.12 -6.57 5.35
CA TYR A 154 11.43 -5.92 6.62
C TYR A 154 10.18 -5.59 7.45
N ALA A 155 10.38 -5.51 8.77
CA ALA A 155 9.44 -4.97 9.73
C ALA A 155 10.14 -3.92 10.61
N ALA A 156 9.81 -2.65 10.42
CA ALA A 156 10.30 -1.56 11.27
C ALA A 156 9.53 -1.54 12.59
N GLN A 157 10.24 -1.61 13.70
CA GLN A 157 9.63 -1.72 15.01
C GLN A 157 9.11 -0.37 15.52
N ILE A 158 8.01 -0.40 16.29
CA ILE A 158 7.47 0.78 16.95
C ILE A 158 8.13 0.91 18.33
N SER A 159 8.52 2.14 18.69
CA SER A 159 9.09 2.47 19.99
C SER A 159 10.37 1.71 20.36
N GLN A 160 10.95 1.03 19.39
CA GLN A 160 12.24 0.37 19.50
C GLN A 160 13.12 0.81 18.33
N PRO A 161 14.37 1.15 18.57
CA PRO A 161 15.26 1.59 17.51
C PRO A 161 15.80 0.41 16.69
N TYR A 162 14.89 -0.46 16.20
CA TYR A 162 15.26 -1.65 15.43
C TYR A 162 14.35 -1.84 14.22
N ALA A 163 14.89 -2.43 13.16
CA ALA A 163 14.13 -3.10 12.14
C ALA A 163 14.59 -4.55 12.04
N MET A 164 13.66 -5.47 11.87
CA MET A 164 13.96 -6.84 11.49
C MET A 164 13.91 -6.94 9.98
N VAL A 165 14.99 -7.41 9.39
CA VAL A 165 15.12 -7.63 7.95
C VAL A 165 15.38 -9.11 7.70
N LEU A 166 14.48 -9.72 6.94
CA LEU A 166 14.51 -11.15 6.60
C LEU A 166 15.06 -11.35 5.20
N ASP A 167 16.04 -12.22 5.08
CA ASP A 167 16.56 -12.65 3.80
C ASP A 167 15.65 -13.72 3.17
N ASN A 168 14.97 -13.35 2.10
CA ASN A 168 14.09 -14.24 1.35
C ASN A 168 14.86 -15.12 0.33
N SER A 169 16.17 -15.01 0.23
CA SER A 169 17.00 -15.91 -0.61
C SER A 169 17.10 -17.33 -0.01
N GLY A 170 16.74 -17.48 1.25
CA GLY A 170 16.86 -18.76 1.96
C GLY A 170 18.20 -18.97 2.66
N ASN A 171 19.12 -18.01 2.58
CA ASN A 171 20.45 -18.12 3.20
C ASN A 171 20.44 -17.79 4.70
N GLY A 172 19.33 -17.29 5.23
CA GLY A 172 19.15 -16.99 6.66
C GLY A 172 19.92 -15.78 7.18
N ASN A 173 20.39 -14.91 6.29
CA ASN A 173 21.16 -13.71 6.63
C ASN A 173 20.25 -12.58 7.11
N ASN A 174 19.54 -12.80 8.20
CA ASN A 174 18.68 -11.77 8.78
C ASN A 174 19.49 -10.63 9.38
N ILE A 175 19.04 -9.38 9.16
CA ILE A 175 19.72 -8.18 9.63
C ILE A 175 18.85 -7.53 10.72
N ALA A 176 19.46 -7.14 11.83
CA ALA A 176 18.85 -6.28 12.84
C ALA A 176 19.51 -4.91 12.78
N VAL A 177 18.74 -3.90 12.40
CA VAL A 177 19.23 -2.53 12.32
C VAL A 177 19.08 -1.85 13.65
N LYS A 178 20.19 -1.29 14.16
CA LYS A 178 20.20 -0.51 15.40
C LYS A 178 20.12 0.98 15.07
N LEU A 179 18.98 1.60 15.37
CA LEU A 179 18.73 3.00 15.02
C LEU A 179 19.33 4.01 15.98
N THR A 180 19.92 3.58 17.10
CA THR A 180 20.63 4.48 18.02
C THR A 180 21.84 5.15 17.37
N ASP A 181 22.43 4.52 16.35
CA ASP A 181 23.58 5.07 15.63
C ASP A 181 23.16 6.21 14.67
N TYR A 182 21.85 6.43 14.52
CA TYR A 182 21.23 7.49 13.74
C TYR A 182 20.63 8.60 14.59
N ALA A 183 20.89 8.60 15.89
CA ALA A 183 20.33 9.61 16.79
C ALA A 183 20.76 11.01 16.40
N ILE A 184 19.84 11.97 16.43
CA ILE A 184 20.09 13.40 16.24
C ILE A 184 19.60 14.12 17.51
N ASP A 185 20.47 14.90 18.12
CA ASP A 185 20.18 15.60 19.37
C ASP A 185 19.59 14.62 20.44
N GLU A 186 20.22 13.46 20.58
CA GLU A 186 19.85 12.37 21.49
C GLU A 186 18.47 11.71 21.19
N VAL A 187 17.80 12.09 20.10
CA VAL A 187 16.51 11.49 19.68
C VAL A 187 16.76 10.41 18.64
N ASN A 188 16.35 9.18 18.97
CA ASN A 188 16.37 8.07 18.01
C ASN A 188 15.23 8.22 16.98
N PRO A 189 15.47 7.95 15.70
CA PRO A 189 14.42 7.97 14.69
C PRO A 189 13.54 6.72 14.77
N ASN A 190 12.35 6.84 14.17
CA ASN A 190 11.60 5.70 13.68
C ASN A 190 11.82 5.55 12.17
N ILE A 191 11.80 4.33 11.66
CA ILE A 191 11.78 4.09 10.22
C ILE A 191 10.36 4.29 9.71
N SER A 192 10.19 5.27 8.82
CA SER A 192 8.92 5.49 8.13
C SER A 192 8.74 4.56 6.94
N ASN A 193 9.82 4.34 6.18
CA ASN A 193 9.86 3.41 5.05
C ASN A 193 11.30 3.09 4.65
N ILE A 194 11.51 1.96 3.97
CA ILE A 194 12.75 1.63 3.26
C ILE A 194 12.36 1.43 1.79
N VAL A 195 12.85 2.29 0.92
CA VAL A 195 12.56 2.27 -0.52
C VAL A 195 13.78 1.77 -1.27
N ASP A 196 13.59 0.77 -2.12
CA ASP A 196 14.63 0.25 -2.98
C ASP A 196 15.02 1.30 -4.04
N MET A 197 16.30 1.59 -4.14
CA MET A 197 16.89 2.50 -5.14
C MET A 197 17.51 1.74 -6.31
N GLY A 198 17.56 0.40 -6.23
CA GLY A 198 18.36 -0.43 -7.11
C GLY A 198 19.86 -0.32 -6.82
N SER A 199 20.67 -1.07 -7.60
CA SER A 199 22.13 -1.01 -7.52
C SER A 199 22.70 -1.20 -6.11
N ASN A 200 22.08 -2.10 -5.31
CA ASN A 200 22.45 -2.38 -3.92
C ASN A 200 22.32 -1.16 -2.99
N GLN A 201 21.35 -0.29 -3.24
CA GLN A 201 21.10 0.88 -2.42
C GLN A 201 19.62 0.98 -2.01
N VAL A 202 19.38 1.56 -0.84
CA VAL A 202 18.05 1.90 -0.33
C VAL A 202 18.03 3.33 0.21
N ALA A 203 16.87 3.96 0.09
CA ALA A 203 16.52 5.18 0.81
C ALA A 203 15.73 4.80 2.07
N MET A 204 16.35 4.84 3.23
CA MET A 204 15.69 4.63 4.51
C MET A 204 15.16 5.96 5.01
N VAL A 205 13.85 6.13 4.98
CA VAL A 205 13.16 7.35 5.40
C VAL A 205 12.99 7.33 6.90
N LEU A 206 13.49 8.37 7.55
CA LEU A 206 13.56 8.47 9.01
C LEU A 206 12.65 9.58 9.52
N ASN A 207 11.99 9.30 10.64
CA ASN A 207 11.13 10.23 11.35
C ASN A 207 11.67 10.50 12.74
N TYR A 208 11.91 11.76 13.04
CA TYR A 208 12.36 12.24 14.34
C TYR A 208 11.26 13.05 15.02
N SER A 209 10.99 12.80 16.29
CA SER A 209 9.95 13.52 17.04
C SER A 209 10.30 14.99 17.32
N ASN A 210 11.58 15.35 17.24
CA ASN A 210 12.10 16.72 17.46
C ASN A 210 12.32 17.50 16.18
N ARG A 211 11.94 16.97 15.01
CA ARG A 211 12.15 17.62 13.70
C ARG A 211 10.90 17.50 12.82
N ASP A 212 10.58 18.58 12.14
CA ASP A 212 9.57 18.61 11.08
C ASP A 212 10.26 18.89 9.72
N SER A 213 10.99 17.89 9.25
CA SER A 213 11.71 17.90 7.97
C SER A 213 11.83 16.48 7.40
N ALA A 214 12.04 16.37 6.10
CA ALA A 214 12.40 15.12 5.47
C ALA A 214 13.83 14.74 5.85
N VAL A 215 14.00 13.49 6.32
CA VAL A 215 15.31 12.91 6.63
C VAL A 215 15.40 11.55 5.98
N VAL A 216 16.45 11.33 5.20
CA VAL A 216 16.69 10.06 4.50
C VAL A 216 18.13 9.63 4.70
N ALA A 217 18.31 8.38 5.10
CA ALA A 217 19.61 7.72 5.07
C ALA A 217 19.73 6.90 3.79
N ILE A 218 20.72 7.20 2.98
CA ILE A 218 21.11 6.38 1.84
C ILE A 218 22.01 5.26 2.38
N CYS A 219 21.58 4.01 2.22
CA CYS A 219 22.26 2.84 2.75
C CYS A 219 22.53 1.84 1.63
N ASP A 220 23.43 0.89 1.88
CA ASP A 220 23.48 -0.36 1.10
C ASP A 220 22.41 -1.36 1.56
N TYR A 221 22.25 -2.49 0.88
CA TYR A 221 21.27 -3.53 1.26
C TYR A 221 21.56 -4.20 2.61
N SER A 222 22.76 -4.06 3.14
CA SER A 222 23.08 -4.44 4.51
C SER A 222 22.71 -3.37 5.53
N LEU A 223 22.09 -2.28 5.07
CA LEU A 223 21.66 -1.09 5.82
C LEU A 223 22.81 -0.33 6.50
N ASN A 224 24.03 -0.43 5.95
CA ASN A 224 25.11 0.45 6.34
C ASN A 224 24.92 1.82 5.72
N ILE A 225 24.96 2.86 6.56
CA ILE A 225 24.78 4.25 6.11
C ILE A 225 25.96 4.64 5.21
N LYS A 226 25.62 5.18 4.04
CA LYS A 226 26.58 5.85 3.15
C LYS A 226 26.48 7.36 3.28
N LYS A 227 25.25 7.87 3.51
CA LYS A 227 24.98 9.31 3.56
C LYS A 227 23.66 9.59 4.26
N MET A 228 23.59 10.71 4.98
CA MET A 228 22.34 11.29 5.48
C MET A 228 22.02 12.55 4.67
N ILE A 229 20.77 12.68 4.22
CA ILE A 229 20.29 13.87 3.51
C ILE A 229 19.07 14.45 4.22
N TYR A 230 18.96 15.78 4.17
CA TYR A 230 17.96 16.55 4.89
C TYR A 230 17.33 17.58 3.97
N ASP A 231 16.03 17.82 4.13
CA ASP A 231 15.35 18.89 3.41
C ASP A 231 14.14 19.38 4.24
N ASP A 232 14.06 20.67 4.44
CA ASP A 232 13.03 21.34 5.24
C ASP A 232 11.87 21.92 4.40
N ARG A 233 11.93 21.77 3.09
CA ARG A 233 10.85 22.18 2.19
C ARG A 233 9.56 21.38 2.41
N ILE A 234 9.64 20.18 2.98
CA ILE A 234 8.50 19.43 3.49
C ILE A 234 8.75 19.03 4.94
N GLY A 235 7.69 18.64 5.63
CA GLY A 235 7.77 18.11 6.99
C GLY A 235 8.21 16.66 7.06
N THR A 236 8.09 16.09 8.25
CA THR A 236 8.40 14.66 8.45
C THR A 236 7.48 13.76 7.63
N SER A 237 8.03 12.65 7.17
CA SER A 237 7.34 11.67 6.31
C SER A 237 6.38 10.74 7.07
N VAL A 238 6.10 11.01 8.31
CA VAL A 238 5.14 10.23 9.10
C VAL A 238 4.26 11.19 9.86
N GLY A 239 2.98 11.00 9.69
CA GLY A 239 2.01 11.60 10.59
C GLY A 239 2.01 10.90 11.96
N ALA A 240 0.90 10.98 12.65
CA ALA A 240 0.69 10.37 13.93
C ALA A 240 0.83 8.83 13.86
N GLN A 241 0.94 8.21 15.02
CA GLN A 241 1.32 6.82 15.29
C GLN A 241 0.70 5.73 14.39
N ARG A 242 -0.54 5.89 13.93
CA ARG A 242 -1.18 4.97 12.99
C ARG A 242 -0.73 5.13 11.54
N SER A 243 -0.20 6.29 11.18
CA SER A 243 0.35 6.55 9.85
C SER A 243 1.70 5.84 9.65
N VAL A 244 2.40 5.48 10.71
CA VAL A 244 3.67 4.72 10.65
C VAL A 244 3.48 3.37 9.95
N ARG A 245 2.28 2.82 9.97
CA ARG A 245 1.96 1.54 9.35
C ARG A 245 1.75 1.61 7.84
N TYR A 246 1.72 2.81 7.30
CA TYR A 246 1.41 3.05 5.91
C TYR A 246 2.56 3.77 5.24
N THR A 247 2.76 3.45 3.98
CA THR A 247 3.79 4.09 3.18
C THR A 247 3.48 5.57 2.97
N GLN A 248 4.46 6.41 3.24
CA GLN A 248 4.51 7.82 2.82
C GLN A 248 5.77 8.09 1.98
N SER A 249 6.22 7.09 1.27
CA SER A 249 7.31 7.19 0.29
C SER A 249 7.25 5.99 -0.65
N GLY A 250 7.82 6.11 -1.82
CA GLY A 250 7.87 5.03 -2.79
C GLY A 250 8.65 5.43 -4.03
N ALA A 251 9.04 4.43 -4.81
CA ALA A 251 9.61 4.62 -6.12
C ALA A 251 8.52 4.61 -7.19
N ASP A 252 8.72 5.39 -8.25
CA ASP A 252 7.96 5.28 -9.50
C ASP A 252 8.58 4.22 -10.44
N ASP A 253 7.91 3.92 -11.56
CA ASP A 253 8.43 2.94 -12.53
C ASP A 253 9.73 3.41 -13.21
N ASN A 254 10.02 4.71 -13.18
CA ASN A 254 11.28 5.27 -13.68
C ASN A 254 12.42 5.16 -12.65
N GLY A 255 12.12 4.74 -11.43
CA GLY A 255 13.09 4.62 -10.33
C GLY A 255 13.37 5.93 -9.60
N ASN A 256 12.57 6.99 -9.82
CA ASN A 256 12.60 8.16 -8.97
C ASN A 256 11.91 7.85 -7.64
N ILE A 257 12.45 8.36 -6.54
CA ILE A 257 11.89 8.15 -5.21
C ILE A 257 11.19 9.42 -4.77
N TYR A 258 9.97 9.27 -4.29
CA TYR A 258 9.18 10.34 -3.72
C TYR A 258 9.04 10.16 -2.22
N ILE A 259 9.35 11.23 -1.50
CA ILE A 259 9.20 11.32 -0.05
C ILE A 259 8.05 12.27 0.21
N PHE A 260 7.01 11.77 0.88
CA PHE A 260 5.79 12.51 1.15
C PHE A 260 5.74 12.97 2.61
N SER A 261 5.19 14.16 2.85
CA SER A 261 4.78 14.65 4.16
C SER A 261 3.30 15.02 4.08
N GLY A 262 2.44 14.20 4.67
CA GLY A 262 0.98 14.32 4.51
C GLY A 262 0.26 15.00 5.67
N SER A 263 0.85 15.06 6.85
CA SER A 263 0.20 15.49 8.08
C SER A 263 1.03 16.50 8.91
N SER A 264 1.98 17.19 8.29
CA SER A 264 2.69 18.30 8.96
C SER A 264 1.69 19.35 9.46
N ALA A 265 1.94 19.88 10.65
CA ALA A 265 1.15 21.00 11.20
C ALA A 265 1.39 22.30 10.42
N THR A 266 2.51 22.41 9.72
CA THR A 266 2.88 23.56 8.90
C THR A 266 2.39 23.34 7.47
N ASP A 267 1.44 24.13 7.00
CA ASP A 267 0.81 23.99 5.69
C ASP A 267 1.82 23.93 4.53
N SER A 268 2.78 24.84 4.52
CA SER A 268 3.81 24.90 3.49
C SER A 268 4.73 23.68 3.43
N LYS A 269 4.66 22.80 4.45
CA LYS A 269 5.44 21.57 4.54
C LYS A 269 4.66 20.30 4.18
N VAL A 270 3.38 20.42 3.80
CA VAL A 270 2.61 19.30 3.29
C VAL A 270 2.84 19.14 1.79
N GLY A 271 3.39 18.01 1.38
CA GLY A 271 3.71 17.78 -0.03
C GLY A 271 4.69 16.64 -0.25
N ALA A 272 5.40 16.71 -1.36
CA ALA A 272 6.39 15.70 -1.72
C ALA A 272 7.67 16.31 -2.30
N LEU A 273 8.79 15.64 -2.01
CA LEU A 273 10.09 15.83 -2.64
C LEU A 273 10.47 14.61 -3.46
N ARG A 274 11.45 14.79 -4.35
CA ARG A 274 11.96 13.73 -5.21
C ARG A 274 13.46 13.52 -5.01
N ILE A 275 13.89 12.27 -5.05
CA ILE A 275 15.27 11.86 -5.32
C ILE A 275 15.24 11.22 -6.70
N LYS A 276 15.99 11.74 -7.67
CA LYS A 276 16.04 11.19 -9.02
C LYS A 276 16.74 9.83 -9.04
N LYS A 277 16.35 8.98 -9.98
CA LYS A 277 17.03 7.70 -10.21
C LYS A 277 18.55 7.88 -10.31
N GLY A 278 19.29 7.10 -9.54
CA GLY A 278 20.75 7.14 -9.50
C GLY A 278 21.36 8.31 -8.70
N GLU A 279 20.53 9.24 -8.22
CA GLU A 279 20.98 10.33 -7.36
C GLU A 279 20.88 9.96 -5.88
N THR A 280 21.67 10.63 -5.04
CA THR A 280 21.67 10.46 -3.58
C THR A 280 21.40 11.76 -2.84
N GLU A 281 20.73 12.70 -3.50
CA GLU A 281 20.32 14.01 -2.97
C GLU A 281 18.89 14.31 -3.39
N PHE A 282 18.21 15.14 -2.60
CA PHE A 282 16.92 15.68 -3.02
C PHE A 282 17.09 16.58 -4.25
N ASP A 283 16.21 16.42 -5.24
CA ASP A 283 16.09 17.30 -6.39
C ASP A 283 15.69 18.71 -5.91
N LYS A 284 16.62 19.64 -6.00
CA LYS A 284 16.42 21.03 -5.54
C LYS A 284 15.34 21.77 -6.32
N ASN A 285 15.04 21.32 -7.54
CA ASN A 285 14.05 21.94 -8.42
C ASN A 285 12.67 21.28 -8.33
N TYR A 286 12.53 20.24 -7.50
CA TYR A 286 11.28 19.52 -7.35
C TYR A 286 10.70 19.70 -5.95
N LYS A 287 9.47 20.19 -5.91
CA LYS A 287 8.54 20.11 -4.81
C LYS A 287 7.13 20.05 -5.40
N PHE A 288 6.29 19.17 -4.88
CA PHE A 288 4.86 19.16 -5.19
C PHE A 288 4.08 19.61 -3.95
N ASP A 289 3.40 20.73 -4.04
CA ASP A 289 2.47 21.23 -3.01
C ASP A 289 1.14 20.49 -3.13
N ILE A 290 1.06 19.35 -2.44
CA ILE A 290 -0.13 18.49 -2.48
C ILE A 290 -1.26 19.13 -1.68
N LEU A 291 -0.98 19.91 -0.63
CA LEU A 291 -2.02 20.59 0.15
C LEU A 291 -2.82 21.56 -0.72
N ALA A 292 -2.12 22.37 -1.51
CA ALA A 292 -2.75 23.31 -2.44
C ALA A 292 -3.53 22.56 -3.54
N ALA A 293 -2.93 21.52 -4.14
CA ALA A 293 -3.59 20.70 -5.15
C ALA A 293 -4.84 19.97 -4.62
N ALA A 294 -4.86 19.63 -3.32
CA ALA A 294 -5.95 18.97 -2.64
C ALA A 294 -6.95 19.94 -1.97
N ASP A 295 -6.91 21.22 -2.30
CA ASP A 295 -7.81 22.24 -1.72
C ASP A 295 -7.78 22.21 -0.16
N GLY A 296 -6.59 22.10 0.42
CA GLY A 296 -6.37 22.14 1.87
C GLY A 296 -6.59 20.82 2.62
N TYR A 297 -6.88 19.70 1.91
CA TYR A 297 -6.93 18.40 2.55
C TYR A 297 -5.52 17.82 2.76
N ARG A 298 -5.27 17.30 3.96
CA ARG A 298 -4.07 16.55 4.28
C ARG A 298 -4.27 15.07 3.98
N PHE A 299 -3.17 14.40 3.69
CA PHE A 299 -3.20 12.97 3.36
C PHE A 299 -2.43 12.13 4.39
N ARG A 300 -2.73 10.85 4.38
CA ARG A 300 -2.26 9.90 5.37
C ARG A 300 -1.39 8.80 4.78
N LYS A 301 -1.68 8.38 3.54
CA LYS A 301 -1.02 7.26 2.88
C LYS A 301 -0.73 7.61 1.42
N ALA A 302 0.30 6.98 0.90
CA ALA A 302 0.66 7.03 -0.51
C ALA A 302 1.00 5.62 -1.00
N PHE A 303 0.43 5.24 -2.15
CA PHE A 303 0.65 3.95 -2.77
C PHE A 303 0.97 4.14 -4.24
N HIS A 304 2.04 3.53 -4.72
CA HIS A 304 2.36 3.57 -6.15
C HIS A 304 1.31 2.81 -6.96
N ILE A 305 0.94 3.34 -8.12
CA ILE A 305 0.03 2.71 -9.07
C ILE A 305 0.79 2.19 -10.28
N SER A 306 1.31 3.11 -11.08
CA SER A 306 2.14 2.86 -12.27
C SER A 306 2.69 4.17 -12.82
N GLY A 307 3.80 4.12 -13.57
CA GLY A 307 4.48 5.31 -14.05
C GLY A 307 4.82 6.24 -12.89
N SER A 308 4.55 7.53 -13.03
CA SER A 308 4.71 8.55 -11.98
C SER A 308 3.49 8.70 -11.07
N LYS A 309 2.49 7.80 -11.13
CA LYS A 309 1.21 7.98 -10.46
C LYS A 309 1.11 7.22 -9.15
N PHE A 310 0.56 7.91 -8.14
CA PHE A 310 0.31 7.37 -6.82
C PHE A 310 -1.16 7.57 -6.42
N LEU A 311 -1.72 6.64 -5.66
CA LEU A 311 -2.96 6.84 -4.93
C LEU A 311 -2.63 7.39 -3.56
N LEU A 312 -3.26 8.51 -3.20
CA LEU A 312 -3.18 9.07 -1.85
C LEU A 312 -4.53 8.92 -1.13
N GLU A 313 -4.47 8.55 0.14
CA GLU A 313 -5.63 8.55 1.03
C GLU A 313 -5.59 9.79 1.91
N PHE A 314 -6.64 10.61 1.80
CA PHE A 314 -6.79 11.88 2.51
C PHE A 314 -7.71 11.74 3.72
N TYR A 315 -7.48 12.61 4.71
CA TYR A 315 -8.43 12.83 5.78
C TYR A 315 -9.75 13.39 5.23
N THR A 316 -10.85 13.09 5.91
CA THR A 316 -12.19 13.55 5.48
C THR A 316 -12.51 14.97 5.89
N ASP A 317 -11.76 15.52 6.85
CA ASP A 317 -11.88 16.87 7.39
C ASP A 317 -10.53 17.61 7.25
N LYS A 318 -10.53 18.81 6.72
CA LYS A 318 -9.32 19.63 6.50
C LYS A 318 -8.62 20.03 7.80
N THR A 319 -9.39 20.10 8.90
CA THR A 319 -8.90 20.55 10.22
C THR A 319 -8.54 19.40 11.15
N LYS A 320 -8.89 18.16 10.80
CA LYS A 320 -8.67 16.96 11.60
C LYS A 320 -7.79 15.99 10.85
N TYR A 321 -6.51 15.95 11.22
CA TYR A 321 -5.48 15.12 10.57
C TYR A 321 -4.58 14.40 11.58
N GLY A 322 -5.11 14.13 12.75
CA GLY A 322 -4.43 13.37 13.78
C GLY A 322 -4.52 11.86 13.54
N ASN A 323 -3.87 11.15 14.39
CA ASN A 323 -3.71 9.70 14.35
C ASN A 323 -5.04 8.91 14.28
N MET A 324 -6.08 9.42 14.96
CA MET A 324 -7.37 8.75 15.10
C MET A 324 -8.45 9.36 14.21
N ASP A 325 -8.11 10.40 13.45
CA ASP A 325 -9.08 11.10 12.64
C ASP A 325 -9.48 10.29 11.41
N ALA A 326 -10.69 10.50 10.93
CA ALA A 326 -11.26 9.78 9.81
C ALA A 326 -10.54 10.11 8.50
N SER A 327 -10.21 9.08 7.73
CA SER A 327 -9.66 9.18 6.38
C SER A 327 -10.47 8.29 5.43
N GLY A 328 -10.22 8.38 4.14
CA GLY A 328 -10.90 7.56 3.14
C GLY A 328 -11.32 8.32 1.89
N LYS A 329 -11.10 9.64 1.83
CA LYS A 329 -11.10 10.34 0.54
C LYS A 329 -9.83 9.91 -0.20
N MET A 330 -9.95 9.63 -1.49
CA MET A 330 -8.83 9.18 -2.28
C MET A 330 -8.63 10.04 -3.51
N ALA A 331 -7.38 10.24 -3.90
CA ALA A 331 -7.04 10.88 -5.15
C ALA A 331 -5.86 10.19 -5.81
N VAL A 332 -5.87 10.16 -7.13
CA VAL A 332 -4.68 9.84 -7.93
C VAL A 332 -3.88 11.13 -8.10
N VAL A 333 -2.58 11.06 -7.82
CA VAL A 333 -1.64 12.14 -8.07
C VAL A 333 -0.63 11.72 -9.12
N ASP A 334 -0.36 12.60 -10.07
CA ASP A 334 0.73 12.45 -11.03
C ASP A 334 1.92 13.29 -10.55
N MET A 335 2.99 12.62 -10.19
CA MET A 335 4.14 13.26 -9.56
C MET A 335 4.98 14.07 -10.56
N ASP A 336 4.99 13.69 -11.84
CA ASP A 336 5.72 14.45 -12.86
C ASP A 336 4.91 15.68 -13.30
N ALA A 337 3.61 15.51 -13.58
CA ALA A 337 2.71 16.61 -13.93
C ALA A 337 2.34 17.49 -12.74
N LYS A 338 2.52 17.03 -11.50
CA LYS A 338 2.10 17.68 -10.25
C LYS A 338 0.60 18.00 -10.24
N THR A 339 -0.20 17.04 -10.64
CA THR A 339 -1.67 17.14 -10.70
C THR A 339 -2.33 16.16 -9.75
N LEU A 340 -3.56 16.46 -9.38
CA LEU A 340 -4.39 15.64 -8.50
C LEU A 340 -5.78 15.45 -9.12
N THR A 341 -6.25 14.20 -9.14
CA THR A 341 -7.59 13.83 -9.59
C THR A 341 -8.28 13.05 -8.48
N TRP A 342 -9.39 13.60 -7.95
CA TRP A 342 -10.18 12.91 -6.94
C TRP A 342 -10.79 11.62 -7.49
N VAL A 343 -10.74 10.56 -6.67
CA VAL A 343 -11.38 9.29 -7.01
C VAL A 343 -12.89 9.41 -6.81
N ILE A 344 -13.64 8.95 -7.81
CA ILE A 344 -15.11 8.87 -7.79
C ILE A 344 -15.57 7.43 -8.02
N GLY A 345 -16.77 7.09 -7.55
CA GLY A 345 -17.36 5.75 -7.74
C GLY A 345 -17.06 4.76 -6.62
N LEU A 346 -16.28 5.13 -5.58
CA LEU A 346 -16.14 4.31 -4.37
C LEU A 346 -17.36 4.50 -3.45
N PRO A 347 -17.70 3.49 -2.62
CA PRO A 347 -18.67 3.65 -1.54
C PRO A 347 -18.19 4.69 -0.51
N ASP A 348 -19.15 5.22 0.26
CA ASP A 348 -18.84 6.15 1.34
C ASP A 348 -17.95 5.46 2.39
N ALA A 349 -16.80 6.08 2.69
CA ALA A 349 -15.80 5.58 3.63
C ALA A 349 -16.35 5.37 5.06
N SER A 350 -17.46 6.03 5.42
CA SER A 350 -18.13 5.83 6.71
C SER A 350 -18.92 4.51 6.79
N THR A 351 -19.22 3.90 5.64
CA THR A 351 -20.06 2.68 5.54
C THR A 351 -19.26 1.42 5.23
N VAL A 352 -17.99 1.56 4.90
CA VAL A 352 -17.11 0.45 4.47
C VAL A 352 -15.75 0.49 5.16
N SER A 353 -15.00 -0.59 5.02
CA SER A 353 -13.57 -0.65 5.32
C SER A 353 -12.79 -0.86 4.03
N PHE A 354 -11.74 -0.08 3.85
CA PHE A 354 -10.77 -0.26 2.77
C PHE A 354 -9.61 -1.16 3.24
N GLY A 355 -9.29 -2.15 2.41
CA GLY A 355 -8.15 -3.03 2.64
C GLY A 355 -6.85 -2.50 2.01
N TRP A 356 -5.82 -3.34 1.99
CA TRP A 356 -4.58 -3.07 1.30
C TRP A 356 -4.74 -3.38 -0.19
N GLY A 357 -4.63 -2.35 -1.00
CA GLY A 357 -4.64 -2.50 -2.45
C GLY A 357 -3.24 -2.58 -3.04
N ASP A 358 -3.18 -2.79 -4.33
CA ASP A 358 -1.94 -2.78 -5.11
C ASP A 358 -2.17 -2.18 -6.50
N GLY A 359 -1.12 -1.57 -7.05
CA GLY A 359 -1.15 -0.90 -8.35
C GLY A 359 -0.52 -1.73 -9.46
N TYR A 360 -1.14 -1.73 -10.64
CA TYR A 360 -0.61 -2.40 -11.83
C TYR A 360 -1.22 -1.86 -13.12
N ALA A 361 -0.41 -1.70 -14.14
CA ALA A 361 -0.84 -1.38 -15.52
C ALA A 361 -1.88 -0.25 -15.61
N GLY A 362 -1.61 0.86 -14.95
CA GLY A 362 -2.47 2.06 -15.01
C GLY A 362 -3.71 1.99 -14.12
N ALA A 363 -3.81 1.03 -13.22
CA ALA A 363 -4.92 0.93 -12.29
C ALA A 363 -4.46 0.57 -10.88
N TYR A 364 -5.24 1.00 -9.87
CA TYR A 364 -5.10 0.55 -8.49
C TYR A 364 -6.27 -0.33 -8.11
N TYR A 365 -6.00 -1.48 -7.52
CA TYR A 365 -7.01 -2.44 -7.10
C TYR A 365 -7.21 -2.33 -5.59
N LEU A 366 -8.41 -1.93 -5.16
CA LEU A 366 -8.72 -1.60 -3.77
C LEU A 366 -9.77 -2.56 -3.21
N PRO A 367 -9.45 -3.39 -2.20
CA PRO A 367 -10.43 -4.20 -1.50
C PRO A 367 -11.35 -3.33 -0.64
N VAL A 368 -12.64 -3.60 -0.73
CA VAL A 368 -13.69 -2.94 0.05
C VAL A 368 -14.56 -4.03 0.69
N ALA A 369 -14.77 -3.93 1.99
CA ALA A 369 -15.60 -4.86 2.74
C ALA A 369 -16.48 -4.12 3.75
N ALA A 370 -17.39 -4.86 4.40
CA ALA A 370 -18.15 -4.33 5.52
C ALA A 370 -17.23 -3.83 6.64
N PRO A 371 -17.58 -2.78 7.36
CA PRO A 371 -16.80 -2.33 8.49
C PRO A 371 -16.79 -3.42 9.57
N THR A 372 -15.59 -3.77 10.04
CA THR A 372 -15.43 -4.66 11.18
C THR A 372 -15.73 -3.89 12.45
N SER A 373 -16.82 -4.21 13.13
CA SER A 373 -17.11 -3.65 14.45
C SER A 373 -16.16 -4.24 15.49
N MET A 374 -15.20 -3.45 15.94
CA MET A 374 -14.51 -3.79 17.19
C MET A 374 -15.51 -3.50 18.32
N SER A 375 -15.96 -4.51 19.02
CA SER A 375 -16.63 -4.34 20.31
C SER A 375 -15.61 -3.76 21.29
N GLY A 376 -15.61 -2.43 21.42
CA GLY A 376 -14.78 -1.75 22.39
C GLY A 376 -15.28 -2.03 23.79
N GLY A 377 -14.53 -2.84 24.55
CA GLY A 377 -14.58 -2.76 26.01
C GLY A 377 -14.16 -1.34 26.41
N SER A 378 -14.97 -0.69 27.20
CA SER A 378 -14.67 0.58 27.85
C SER A 378 -13.58 0.35 28.92
N GLY A 379 -12.34 0.30 28.49
CA GLY A 379 -11.16 0.33 29.33
C GLY A 379 -10.34 1.54 28.94
N SER A 380 -10.20 2.47 29.88
CA SER A 380 -9.24 3.57 29.80
C SER A 380 -7.82 3.01 29.90
N GLY A 381 -7.38 2.40 28.82
CA GLY A 381 -6.02 1.93 28.65
C GLY A 381 -5.55 2.31 27.25
N SER A 382 -4.45 3.01 27.18
CA SER A 382 -3.75 3.35 25.94
C SER A 382 -3.24 2.11 25.20
N GLY A 383 -4.16 1.25 24.74
CA GLY A 383 -3.87 0.07 23.96
C GLY A 383 -4.06 0.34 22.49
N SER A 384 -2.98 0.51 21.74
CA SER A 384 -2.95 0.65 20.30
C SER A 384 -3.41 -0.66 19.62
N GLY A 385 -4.71 -0.91 19.61
CA GLY A 385 -5.32 -1.99 18.83
C GLY A 385 -5.36 -1.62 17.35
N GLY A 386 -4.40 -2.13 16.59
CA GLY A 386 -4.39 -1.91 15.16
C GLY A 386 -5.24 -2.91 14.42
N GLY A 387 -6.49 -2.59 14.25
CA GLY A 387 -7.33 -3.20 13.23
C GLY A 387 -7.27 -2.39 11.94
N TRP A 388 -7.58 -3.01 10.84
CA TRP A 388 -7.67 -2.39 9.51
C TRP A 388 -8.83 -1.38 9.38
N ASN A 389 -9.27 -0.80 10.48
CA ASN A 389 -10.43 0.08 10.53
C ASN A 389 -10.07 1.49 10.13
N HIS A 390 -10.43 1.86 8.93
CA HIS A 390 -10.52 3.23 8.42
C HIS A 390 -11.98 3.67 8.40
N GLY A 391 -12.65 3.61 9.50
CA GLY A 391 -13.99 4.14 9.64
C GLY A 391 -14.13 4.72 11.02
N SER A 392 -14.82 5.84 11.14
CA SER A 392 -15.20 6.49 12.37
C SER A 392 -15.62 5.46 13.44
N SER A 393 -15.20 5.70 14.67
CA SER A 393 -15.67 4.98 15.85
C SER A 393 -17.18 5.26 16.06
N ALA A 394 -18.04 4.63 15.26
CA ALA A 394 -19.42 4.46 15.62
C ALA A 394 -19.44 3.41 16.73
N LYS A 395 -19.82 3.80 17.94
CA LYS A 395 -20.23 2.88 19.00
C LYS A 395 -21.46 2.12 18.48
N GLY A 396 -21.24 0.96 17.89
CA GLY A 396 -22.28 0.10 17.34
C GLY A 396 -22.16 -1.28 17.93
N THR A 397 -23.17 -1.74 18.60
CA THR A 397 -23.45 -3.15 18.91
C THR A 397 -23.28 -3.98 17.64
N ARG A 398 -22.61 -5.15 17.77
CA ARG A 398 -22.48 -6.14 16.69
C ARG A 398 -23.85 -6.34 16.02
N ALA A 399 -24.01 -5.75 14.85
CA ALA A 399 -25.21 -5.98 14.04
C ALA A 399 -25.12 -7.42 13.53
N THR A 400 -25.98 -8.28 14.06
CA THR A 400 -26.26 -9.61 13.52
C THR A 400 -27.09 -9.55 12.22
N SER A 401 -27.35 -8.35 11.69
CA SER A 401 -27.90 -8.18 10.35
C SER A 401 -26.78 -8.33 9.34
N ALA A 402 -26.97 -9.21 8.37
CA ALA A 402 -26.10 -9.35 7.21
C ALA A 402 -25.80 -7.96 6.65
N SER A 403 -24.52 -7.57 6.62
CA SER A 403 -24.11 -6.29 6.04
C SER A 403 -24.62 -6.23 4.61
N SER A 404 -25.26 -5.12 4.21
CA SER A 404 -25.66 -4.89 2.82
C SER A 404 -24.48 -4.64 1.89
N VAL A 405 -23.26 -4.54 2.43
CA VAL A 405 -22.04 -4.31 1.68
C VAL A 405 -21.55 -5.62 1.09
N VAL A 406 -21.59 -5.73 -0.21
CA VAL A 406 -20.98 -6.84 -0.95
C VAL A 406 -19.47 -6.62 -0.98
N PRO A 407 -18.66 -7.57 -0.43
CA PRO A 407 -17.21 -7.45 -0.49
C PRO A 407 -16.75 -7.37 -1.95
N THR A 408 -15.99 -6.33 -2.27
CA THR A 408 -15.69 -5.98 -3.67
C THR A 408 -14.26 -5.46 -3.78
N ILE A 409 -13.51 -5.90 -4.78
CA ILE A 409 -12.30 -5.22 -5.21
C ILE A 409 -12.70 -4.22 -6.29
N TYR A 410 -12.42 -2.95 -6.04
CA TYR A 410 -12.60 -1.87 -7.01
C TYR A 410 -11.32 -1.66 -7.80
N LYS A 411 -11.49 -1.43 -9.11
CA LYS A 411 -10.42 -0.98 -9.99
C LYS A 411 -10.53 0.52 -10.17
N ILE A 412 -9.53 1.26 -9.75
CA ILE A 412 -9.41 2.71 -9.89
C ILE A 412 -8.49 2.99 -11.08
N ASP A 413 -9.02 3.62 -12.12
CA ASP A 413 -8.24 4.02 -13.28
C ASP A 413 -7.33 5.20 -12.93
N ALA A 414 -6.04 5.05 -13.19
CA ALA A 414 -5.03 6.05 -12.81
C ALA A 414 -5.05 7.34 -13.65
N ASN A 415 -5.75 7.36 -14.79
CA ASN A 415 -5.87 8.55 -15.63
C ASN A 415 -7.11 9.37 -15.30
N THR A 416 -8.20 8.69 -14.98
CA THR A 416 -9.51 9.32 -14.78
C THR A 416 -9.95 9.44 -13.34
N GLY A 417 -9.33 8.66 -12.42
CA GLY A 417 -9.77 8.54 -11.03
C GLY A 417 -11.11 7.79 -10.87
N VAL A 418 -11.65 7.19 -11.93
CA VAL A 418 -12.92 6.46 -11.86
C VAL A 418 -12.69 5.08 -11.26
N ALA A 419 -13.43 4.78 -10.18
CA ALA A 419 -13.47 3.47 -9.56
C ALA A 419 -14.67 2.66 -10.09
N THR A 420 -14.39 1.43 -10.50
CA THR A 420 -15.42 0.48 -10.95
C THR A 420 -15.27 -0.85 -10.22
N ALA A 421 -16.39 -1.54 -9.97
CA ALA A 421 -16.33 -2.88 -9.39
C ALA A 421 -15.61 -3.84 -10.35
N PHE A 422 -14.55 -4.46 -9.83
CA PHE A 422 -13.73 -5.41 -10.60
C PHE A 422 -13.99 -6.86 -10.20
N MET A 423 -13.98 -7.15 -8.90
CA MET A 423 -14.32 -8.49 -8.40
C MET A 423 -15.29 -8.38 -7.24
N THR A 424 -16.37 -9.17 -7.26
CA THR A 424 -17.29 -9.28 -6.14
C THR A 424 -17.18 -10.65 -5.47
N PHE A 425 -17.37 -10.68 -4.16
CA PHE A 425 -17.22 -11.87 -3.33
C PHE A 425 -18.48 -12.18 -2.54
N GLY A 426 -18.55 -13.38 -2.02
CA GLY A 426 -19.65 -13.80 -1.16
C GLY A 426 -19.69 -13.02 0.16
N ASN A 427 -20.86 -12.90 0.77
CA ASN A 427 -21.07 -12.13 2.01
C ASN A 427 -20.29 -12.66 3.23
N GLY A 428 -19.67 -13.85 3.13
CA GLY A 428 -18.80 -14.41 4.16
C GLY A 428 -17.35 -13.91 4.09
N ASP A 429 -16.97 -13.21 3.02
CA ASP A 429 -15.61 -12.72 2.87
C ASP A 429 -15.40 -11.38 3.60
N LEU A 430 -14.34 -11.30 4.39
CA LEU A 430 -13.79 -10.07 4.95
C LEU A 430 -12.48 -9.75 4.25
N LEU A 431 -12.57 -9.09 3.10
CA LEU A 431 -11.42 -8.76 2.27
C LEU A 431 -10.43 -7.89 3.03
N LYS A 432 -9.15 -8.27 3.06
CA LYS A 432 -8.08 -7.54 3.74
C LYS A 432 -7.06 -6.98 2.77
N ALA A 433 -6.66 -7.73 1.77
CA ALA A 433 -5.68 -7.27 0.81
C ALA A 433 -5.89 -7.90 -0.58
N ILE A 434 -5.42 -7.20 -1.59
CA ILE A 434 -5.00 -7.75 -2.87
C ILE A 434 -3.52 -7.47 -3.04
N THR A 435 -2.76 -8.44 -3.52
CA THR A 435 -1.33 -8.32 -3.79
C THR A 435 -1.05 -8.90 -5.17
N ILE A 436 -0.53 -8.07 -6.06
CA ILE A 436 -0.23 -8.46 -7.44
C ILE A 436 1.16 -9.08 -7.44
N LEU A 437 1.23 -10.33 -7.93
CA LEU A 437 2.47 -11.11 -8.00
C LEU A 437 3.21 -10.72 -9.27
N LYS A 438 3.86 -9.56 -9.23
CA LYS A 438 4.67 -9.01 -10.33
C LYS A 438 5.89 -9.92 -10.49
N GLN A 439 5.95 -10.67 -11.59
CA GLN A 439 7.10 -11.49 -11.98
C GLN A 439 8.06 -10.70 -12.83
#